data_a0cf8e9aff28bfee54adc87c026e82a7
#
_entry.id   a0cf8e9aff28bfee54adc87c026e82a7
#
_cell.length_a   1.000
_cell.length_b   1.000
_cell.length_c   1.000
_cell.angle_alpha   90.00
_cell.angle_beta   90.00
_cell.angle_gamma   90.00
#
_symmetry.space_group_name_H-M   'P 1'
#
loop_
_entity.id
_entity.type
_entity.pdbx_description
1 polymer ?
#
loop_
_entity_poly.entity_id
_entity_poly.type
_entity_poly.pdbx_seq_one_letter_code
_entity_poly.pdbx_strand_id
1 'polypeptide(L)'
;GMLPVVCIYSTFLQRSYDQIIHDVNLLKENVIFAIDRAGFVPADGETHQGIYDPAFLSQVGMPIYSPSNYAELKYWLPILLSNEMQGPRAIRYPRGGESKALAQYGCSGKEYDHLYTAPGAKIVLVSYADEVEDVLNAAKLLGAENIPCDVYKLVKIFPFTEELIREIMRYDVVLMAEECVACGGIGEHLEMALQHAGWNGRYIHTAVEQLCLPHATVPQIKQVTGLDAEHLAQAVREAVQAPEAKGEAKV
;
A
#
# COMPACT_ATOMS: atom_id res chain seq x y z
N GLY A 1 25.26 -18.68 -10.04
CA GLY A 1 24.19 -19.49 -9.49
C GLY A 1 22.86 -19.21 -10.16
N MET A 2 21.83 -19.96 -9.80
CA MET A 2 20.46 -19.70 -10.24
C MET A 2 19.81 -18.70 -9.30
N LEU A 3 18.91 -17.85 -9.82
CA LEU A 3 18.06 -16.98 -9.04
C LEU A 3 16.67 -17.61 -8.95
N PRO A 4 16.25 -18.17 -7.80
CA PRO A 4 14.94 -18.77 -7.66
C PRO A 4 13.84 -17.71 -7.63
N VAL A 5 12.73 -17.99 -8.34
CA VAL A 5 11.51 -17.21 -8.31
C VAL A 5 10.39 -18.10 -7.77
N VAL A 6 9.87 -17.74 -6.60
CA VAL A 6 8.78 -18.45 -5.94
C VAL A 6 7.46 -17.79 -6.34
N CYS A 7 6.72 -18.45 -7.25
CA CYS A 7 5.40 -18.00 -7.68
C CYS A 7 4.34 -18.63 -6.77
N ILE A 8 3.68 -17.84 -5.97
CA ILE A 8 2.72 -18.33 -4.96
C ILE A 8 1.59 -17.33 -4.72
N TYR A 9 0.39 -17.82 -4.38
CA TYR A 9 -0.70 -16.95 -3.96
C TYR A 9 -0.42 -16.35 -2.58
N SER A 10 -0.77 -15.08 -2.40
CA SER A 10 -0.61 -14.35 -1.15
C SER A 10 -1.12 -15.15 0.06
N THR A 11 -2.35 -15.66 -0.02
CA THR A 11 -2.95 -16.44 1.08
C THR A 11 -2.18 -17.73 1.42
N PHE A 12 -1.53 -18.37 0.44
CA PHE A 12 -0.78 -19.62 0.69
C PHE A 12 0.63 -19.38 1.22
N LEU A 13 1.18 -18.19 0.94
CA LEU A 13 2.51 -17.78 1.43
C LEU A 13 2.59 -17.74 2.96
N GLN A 14 1.47 -17.51 3.65
CA GLN A 14 1.40 -17.50 5.13
C GLN A 14 1.98 -18.79 5.75
N ARG A 15 1.79 -19.96 5.10
CA ARG A 15 2.30 -21.24 5.59
C ARG A 15 3.82 -21.37 5.49
N SER A 16 4.46 -20.49 4.75
CA SER A 16 5.91 -20.47 4.54
C SER A 16 6.61 -19.40 5.36
N TYR A 17 5.93 -18.76 6.31
CA TYR A 17 6.50 -17.65 7.08
C TYR A 17 7.75 -18.05 7.84
N ASP A 18 7.73 -19.21 8.49
CA ASP A 18 8.89 -19.77 9.18
C ASP A 18 10.09 -20.01 8.23
N GLN A 19 9.85 -20.62 7.07
CA GLN A 19 10.88 -20.88 6.05
C GLN A 19 11.41 -19.56 5.46
N ILE A 20 10.56 -18.55 5.29
CA ILE A 20 10.99 -17.22 4.84
C ILE A 20 11.98 -16.61 5.85
N ILE A 21 11.71 -16.75 7.14
CA ILE A 21 12.61 -16.25 8.19
C ILE A 21 13.92 -17.04 8.19
N HIS A 22 13.86 -18.38 8.34
CA HIS A 22 15.02 -19.20 8.67
C HIS A 22 15.84 -19.59 7.45
N ASP A 23 15.18 -19.99 6.36
CA ASP A 23 15.86 -20.55 5.20
C ASP A 23 16.19 -19.50 4.14
N VAL A 24 15.51 -18.34 4.17
CA VAL A 24 15.71 -17.29 3.18
C VAL A 24 16.30 -16.03 3.79
N ASN A 25 15.61 -15.42 4.76
CA ASN A 25 15.98 -14.09 5.25
C ASN A 25 17.23 -14.09 6.13
N LEU A 26 17.35 -15.03 7.08
CA LEU A 26 18.54 -15.16 7.93
C LEU A 26 19.79 -15.54 7.14
N LEU A 27 19.64 -16.35 6.10
CA LEU A 27 20.73 -16.75 5.20
C LEU A 27 21.04 -15.70 4.14
N LYS A 28 20.19 -14.65 4.02
CA LYS A 28 20.27 -13.62 2.98
C LYS A 28 20.26 -14.19 1.57
N GLU A 29 19.49 -15.27 1.39
CA GLU A 29 19.39 -15.94 0.10
C GLU A 29 18.78 -15.00 -0.94
N ASN A 30 19.30 -15.07 -2.17
CA ASN A 30 18.82 -14.25 -3.28
C ASN A 30 17.60 -14.91 -3.91
N VAL A 31 16.41 -14.67 -3.35
CA VAL A 31 15.13 -15.25 -3.76
C VAL A 31 14.14 -14.14 -4.08
N ILE A 32 13.34 -14.35 -5.12
CA ILE A 32 12.24 -13.46 -5.48
C ILE A 32 10.92 -14.16 -5.19
N PHE A 33 10.07 -13.51 -4.40
CA PHE A 33 8.70 -13.94 -4.19
C PHE A 33 7.78 -13.18 -5.16
N ALA A 34 7.26 -13.88 -6.18
CA ALA A 34 6.25 -13.38 -7.10
C ALA A 34 4.87 -13.75 -6.53
N ILE A 35 4.25 -12.80 -5.84
CA ILE A 35 3.04 -13.03 -5.04
C ILE A 35 1.82 -12.68 -5.88
N ASP A 36 1.10 -13.69 -6.30
CA ASP A 36 -0.14 -13.58 -7.06
C ASP A 36 -1.35 -13.46 -6.13
N ARG A 37 -2.44 -12.89 -6.60
CA ARG A 37 -3.68 -12.66 -5.85
C ARG A 37 -3.48 -11.83 -4.58
N ALA A 38 -2.67 -10.79 -4.71
CA ALA A 38 -2.49 -9.79 -3.67
C ALA A 38 -3.74 -8.88 -3.60
N GLY A 39 -4.11 -8.46 -2.39
CA GLY A 39 -5.30 -7.66 -2.16
C GLY A 39 -6.59 -8.49 -2.12
N PHE A 40 -7.71 -7.90 -2.47
CA PHE A 40 -9.02 -8.55 -2.39
C PHE A 40 -9.23 -9.61 -3.48
N VAL A 41 -9.62 -10.81 -3.06
CA VAL A 41 -9.95 -11.94 -3.93
C VAL A 41 -11.30 -12.55 -3.54
N PRO A 42 -12.36 -11.76 -3.45
CA PRO A 42 -13.62 -12.20 -2.84
C PRO A 42 -14.36 -13.29 -3.63
N ALA A 43 -14.11 -13.42 -4.93
CA ALA A 43 -14.70 -14.48 -5.76
C ALA A 43 -14.23 -15.90 -5.37
N ASP A 44 -13.06 -16.02 -4.74
CA ASP A 44 -12.50 -17.29 -4.28
C ASP A 44 -12.82 -17.57 -2.79
N GLY A 45 -13.58 -16.69 -2.15
CA GLY A 45 -14.08 -16.80 -0.78
C GLY A 45 -13.15 -16.31 0.31
N GLU A 46 -13.58 -16.50 1.56
CA GLU A 46 -12.92 -15.99 2.75
C GLU A 46 -11.45 -16.44 2.90
N THR A 47 -11.14 -17.65 2.42
CA THR A 47 -9.83 -18.26 2.59
C THR A 47 -8.77 -17.81 1.58
N HIS A 48 -9.14 -17.01 0.58
CA HIS A 48 -8.24 -16.65 -0.51
C HIS A 48 -7.86 -15.17 -0.54
N GLN A 49 -8.25 -14.40 0.47
CA GLN A 49 -7.91 -12.97 0.55
C GLN A 49 -6.40 -12.77 0.67
N GLY A 50 -5.85 -11.94 -0.20
CA GLY A 50 -4.43 -11.62 -0.26
C GLY A 50 -4.07 -10.38 0.56
N ILE A 51 -4.51 -10.33 1.82
CA ILE A 51 -4.43 -9.13 2.67
C ILE A 51 -3.36 -9.20 3.76
N TYR A 52 -2.59 -10.28 3.84
CA TYR A 52 -1.65 -10.49 4.96
C TYR A 52 -0.18 -10.35 4.56
N ASP A 53 0.17 -10.57 3.29
CA ASP A 53 1.56 -10.65 2.85
C ASP A 53 2.38 -9.36 3.13
N PRO A 54 1.86 -8.12 2.96
CA PRO A 54 2.64 -6.95 3.31
C PRO A 54 3.00 -6.90 4.79
N ALA A 55 2.06 -7.28 5.67
CA ALA A 55 2.24 -7.24 7.11
C ALA A 55 3.36 -8.19 7.58
N PHE A 56 3.36 -9.46 7.18
CA PHE A 56 4.38 -10.38 7.67
C PHE A 56 5.73 -10.28 6.92
N LEU A 57 5.75 -9.85 5.65
CA LEU A 57 6.99 -9.65 4.92
C LEU A 57 7.74 -8.39 5.37
N SER A 58 7.03 -7.33 5.74
CA SER A 58 7.65 -6.13 6.31
C SER A 58 8.32 -6.42 7.67
N GLN A 59 7.76 -7.31 8.49
CA GLN A 59 8.35 -7.72 9.77
C GLN A 59 9.73 -8.36 9.61
N VAL A 60 9.99 -9.03 8.50
CA VAL A 60 11.32 -9.62 8.22
C VAL A 60 12.24 -8.66 7.45
N GLY A 61 11.83 -7.42 7.23
CA GLY A 61 12.64 -6.41 6.56
C GLY A 61 12.79 -6.63 5.05
N MET A 62 11.93 -7.43 4.43
CA MET A 62 11.99 -7.74 3.00
C MET A 62 11.50 -6.55 2.15
N PRO A 63 12.26 -6.11 1.13
CA PRO A 63 11.75 -5.14 0.17
C PRO A 63 10.53 -5.69 -0.59
N ILE A 64 9.44 -4.89 -0.63
CA ILE A 64 8.16 -5.27 -1.23
C ILE A 64 7.79 -4.25 -2.30
N TYR A 65 7.54 -4.74 -3.50
CA TYR A 65 7.06 -3.95 -4.65
C TYR A 65 5.63 -4.34 -4.99
N SER A 66 4.78 -3.34 -5.26
CA SER A 66 3.36 -3.53 -5.56
C SER A 66 2.98 -2.65 -6.76
N PRO A 67 3.32 -3.07 -8.00
CA PRO A 67 2.93 -2.35 -9.21
C PRO A 67 1.42 -2.20 -9.32
N SER A 68 0.96 -1.04 -9.79
CA SER A 68 -0.46 -0.72 -9.99
C SER A 68 -0.93 -0.88 -11.45
N ASN A 69 0.00 -1.15 -12.38
CA ASN A 69 -0.31 -1.38 -13.79
C ASN A 69 0.77 -2.26 -14.47
N TYR A 70 0.49 -2.71 -15.69
CA TYR A 70 1.41 -3.57 -16.44
C TYR A 70 2.70 -2.87 -16.84
N ALA A 71 2.71 -1.56 -17.05
CA ALA A 71 3.91 -0.83 -17.40
C ALA A 71 4.92 -0.86 -16.23
N GLU A 72 4.45 -0.68 -15.00
CA GLU A 72 5.28 -0.81 -13.80
C GLU A 72 5.75 -2.24 -13.57
N LEU A 73 4.85 -3.23 -13.69
CA LEU A 73 5.23 -4.64 -13.58
C LEU A 73 6.32 -5.00 -14.59
N LYS A 74 6.16 -4.57 -15.84
CA LYS A 74 7.13 -4.80 -16.92
C LYS A 74 8.48 -4.12 -16.67
N TYR A 75 8.48 -2.96 -16.02
CA TYR A 75 9.69 -2.22 -15.68
C TYR A 75 10.41 -2.84 -14.47
N TRP A 76 9.69 -3.07 -13.37
CA TRP A 76 10.29 -3.50 -12.11
C TRP A 76 10.68 -4.97 -12.07
N LEU A 77 9.93 -5.86 -12.72
CA LEU A 77 10.23 -7.30 -12.68
C LEU A 77 11.64 -7.64 -13.21
N PRO A 78 12.10 -7.12 -14.36
CA PRO A 78 13.48 -7.35 -14.81
C PRO A 78 14.56 -6.80 -13.85
N ILE A 79 14.29 -5.67 -13.19
CA ILE A 79 15.21 -5.08 -12.20
C ILE A 79 15.31 -6.01 -10.99
N LEU A 80 14.19 -6.49 -10.48
CA LEU A 80 14.16 -7.43 -9.36
C LEU A 80 14.81 -8.78 -9.71
N LEU A 81 14.74 -9.19 -10.97
CA LEU A 81 15.39 -10.40 -11.49
C LEU A 81 16.89 -10.20 -11.81
N SER A 82 17.39 -8.97 -11.73
CA SER A 82 18.81 -8.71 -12.02
C SER A 82 19.70 -9.17 -10.86
N ASN A 83 20.97 -9.43 -11.18
CA ASN A 83 21.99 -9.73 -10.18
C ASN A 83 22.50 -8.48 -9.42
N GLU A 84 22.01 -7.30 -9.77
CA GLU A 84 22.36 -6.04 -9.10
C GLU A 84 21.72 -5.91 -7.73
N MET A 85 20.55 -6.55 -7.57
CA MET A 85 19.88 -6.64 -6.26
C MET A 85 20.26 -7.93 -5.55
N GLN A 86 20.61 -7.82 -4.28
CA GLN A 86 20.99 -8.95 -3.43
C GLN A 86 19.97 -9.12 -2.29
N GLY A 87 19.83 -10.35 -1.83
CA GLY A 87 18.90 -10.72 -0.77
C GLY A 87 17.46 -10.96 -1.23
N PRO A 88 16.58 -11.40 -0.32
CA PRO A 88 15.20 -11.70 -0.63
C PRO A 88 14.39 -10.43 -0.92
N ARG A 89 13.46 -10.54 -1.84
CA ARG A 89 12.56 -9.44 -2.24
C ARG A 89 11.26 -9.97 -2.79
N ALA A 90 10.20 -9.18 -2.67
CA ALA A 90 8.88 -9.55 -3.13
C ALA A 90 8.35 -8.57 -4.18
N ILE A 91 7.64 -9.11 -5.18
CA ILE A 91 6.76 -8.36 -6.07
C ILE A 91 5.37 -8.97 -5.98
N ARG A 92 4.37 -8.14 -5.66
CA ARG A 92 2.99 -8.58 -5.48
C ARG A 92 2.09 -7.91 -6.51
N TYR A 93 1.09 -8.65 -6.97
CA TYR A 93 0.15 -8.18 -7.98
C TYR A 93 -1.24 -8.81 -7.77
N PRO A 94 -2.32 -8.06 -8.10
CA PRO A 94 -3.69 -8.53 -7.91
C PRO A 94 -4.08 -9.62 -8.92
N ARG A 95 -5.23 -10.24 -8.68
CA ARG A 95 -5.90 -11.12 -9.65
C ARG A 95 -6.62 -10.28 -10.70
N GLY A 96 -6.46 -10.63 -11.97
CA GLY A 96 -7.18 -10.00 -13.08
C GLY A 96 -6.32 -9.13 -13.97
N GLY A 97 -6.95 -8.21 -14.67
CA GLY A 97 -6.28 -7.23 -15.53
C GLY A 97 -6.05 -5.91 -14.80
N GLU A 98 -5.21 -5.06 -15.36
CA GLU A 98 -4.97 -3.71 -14.83
C GLU A 98 -6.20 -2.81 -14.98
N SER A 99 -6.37 -1.87 -14.06
CA SER A 99 -7.34 -0.79 -14.19
C SER A 99 -6.98 0.13 -15.36
N LYS A 100 -7.97 0.43 -16.21
CA LYS A 100 -7.81 1.42 -17.30
C LYS A 100 -7.48 2.81 -16.77
N ALA A 101 -7.97 3.15 -15.59
CA ALA A 101 -7.69 4.42 -14.93
C ALA A 101 -6.24 4.52 -14.47
N LEU A 102 -5.61 3.40 -14.08
CA LEU A 102 -4.21 3.35 -13.66
C LEU A 102 -3.24 3.14 -14.83
N ALA A 103 -3.65 2.43 -15.88
CA ALA A 103 -2.85 2.18 -17.07
C ALA A 103 -2.38 3.48 -17.76
N GLN A 104 -3.19 4.55 -17.73
CA GLN A 104 -2.86 5.84 -18.34
C GLN A 104 -1.62 6.53 -17.74
N TYR A 105 -1.26 6.21 -16.50
CA TYR A 105 -0.08 6.81 -15.84
C TYR A 105 1.24 6.18 -16.26
N GLY A 106 1.20 5.00 -16.90
CA GLY A 106 2.41 4.30 -17.33
C GLY A 106 3.34 3.96 -16.16
N CYS A 107 4.65 4.11 -16.40
CA CYS A 107 5.70 3.87 -15.40
C CYS A 107 6.73 5.00 -15.43
N SER A 108 6.98 5.63 -14.31
CA SER A 108 8.02 6.65 -14.14
C SER A 108 9.42 6.05 -13.90
N GLY A 109 9.50 4.79 -13.51
CA GLY A 109 10.73 4.14 -13.05
C GLY A 109 11.12 4.51 -11.61
N LYS A 110 10.28 5.23 -10.88
CA LYS A 110 10.51 5.61 -9.48
C LYS A 110 9.83 4.64 -8.51
N GLU A 111 10.30 4.59 -7.27
CA GLU A 111 9.72 3.78 -6.21
C GLU A 111 8.37 4.33 -5.71
N TYR A 112 8.05 5.59 -6.00
CA TYR A 112 6.76 6.24 -5.76
C TYR A 112 6.52 7.36 -6.76
N ASP A 113 5.26 7.74 -6.96
CA ASP A 113 4.83 8.82 -7.84
C ASP A 113 3.88 9.79 -7.14
N HIS A 114 4.06 11.08 -7.35
CA HIS A 114 3.07 12.10 -7.05
C HIS A 114 2.11 12.20 -8.22
N LEU A 115 0.99 11.45 -8.17
CA LEU A 115 0.09 11.26 -9.30
C LEU A 115 -0.88 12.42 -9.54
N TYR A 116 -1.29 13.08 -8.48
CA TYR A 116 -2.27 14.15 -8.54
C TYR A 116 -1.89 15.28 -7.59
N THR A 117 -1.87 16.49 -8.10
CA THR A 117 -1.49 17.70 -7.36
C THR A 117 -2.62 18.70 -7.39
N ALA A 118 -3.06 19.16 -6.22
CA ALA A 118 -4.05 20.22 -6.08
C ALA A 118 -3.40 21.48 -5.50
N PRO A 119 -3.63 22.67 -6.10
CA PRO A 119 -3.04 23.90 -5.59
C PRO A 119 -3.41 24.17 -4.11
N GLY A 120 -2.41 24.35 -3.27
CA GLY A 120 -2.60 24.66 -1.84
C GLY A 120 -3.00 23.44 -0.98
N ALA A 121 -2.84 22.22 -1.49
CA ALA A 121 -3.15 21.01 -0.75
C ALA A 121 -2.37 20.93 0.57
N LYS A 122 -3.09 20.65 1.64
CA LYS A 122 -2.56 20.35 2.98
C LYS A 122 -2.85 18.92 3.41
N ILE A 123 -3.50 18.19 2.53
CA ILE A 123 -3.95 16.83 2.72
C ILE A 123 -3.31 15.98 1.63
N VAL A 124 -2.78 14.82 2.01
CA VAL A 124 -2.27 13.85 1.06
C VAL A 124 -2.94 12.50 1.29
N LEU A 125 -3.32 11.88 0.19
CA LEU A 125 -3.81 10.51 0.15
C LEU A 125 -2.70 9.64 -0.42
N VAL A 126 -2.37 8.56 0.27
CA VAL A 126 -1.29 7.64 -0.10
C VAL A 126 -1.87 6.25 -0.28
N SER A 127 -1.47 5.54 -1.32
CA SER A 127 -1.89 4.17 -1.55
C SER A 127 -0.94 3.44 -2.50
N TYR A 128 -1.24 2.17 -2.78
CA TYR A 128 -0.51 1.32 -3.72
C TYR A 128 -1.44 0.31 -4.40
N ALA A 129 -0.96 -0.35 -5.46
CA ALA A 129 -1.71 -1.32 -6.26
C ALA A 129 -3.02 -0.73 -6.80
N ASP A 130 -4.09 -1.54 -6.80
CA ASP A 130 -5.39 -1.16 -7.36
C ASP A 130 -6.15 -0.13 -6.49
N GLU A 131 -5.83 -0.05 -5.19
CA GLU A 131 -6.45 0.91 -4.27
C GLU A 131 -6.14 2.38 -4.64
N VAL A 132 -5.10 2.61 -5.43
CA VAL A 132 -4.76 3.94 -5.96
C VAL A 132 -5.91 4.54 -6.78
N GLU A 133 -6.72 3.74 -7.45
CA GLU A 133 -7.88 4.24 -8.20
C GLU A 133 -8.94 4.87 -7.30
N ASP A 134 -9.26 4.22 -6.16
CA ASP A 134 -10.24 4.74 -5.20
C ASP A 134 -9.72 6.00 -4.51
N VAL A 135 -8.44 6.03 -4.17
CA VAL A 135 -7.79 7.22 -3.61
C VAL A 135 -7.81 8.41 -4.58
N LEU A 136 -7.54 8.18 -5.88
CA LEU A 136 -7.65 9.22 -6.91
C LEU A 136 -9.09 9.74 -7.06
N ASN A 137 -10.06 8.84 -6.99
CA ASN A 137 -11.46 9.22 -7.06
C ASN A 137 -11.92 9.97 -5.81
N ALA A 138 -11.47 9.56 -4.62
CA ALA A 138 -11.69 10.31 -3.38
C ALA A 138 -11.13 11.74 -3.44
N ALA A 139 -9.90 11.90 -3.96
CA ALA A 139 -9.29 13.23 -4.14
C ALA A 139 -10.10 14.12 -5.09
N LYS A 140 -10.69 13.55 -6.17
CA LYS A 140 -11.58 14.29 -7.06
C LYS A 140 -12.89 14.72 -6.39
N LEU A 141 -13.50 13.83 -5.58
CA LEU A 141 -14.69 14.16 -4.80
C LEU A 141 -14.44 15.32 -3.85
N LEU A 142 -13.35 15.22 -3.07
CA LEU A 142 -12.92 16.26 -2.14
C LEU A 142 -12.60 17.59 -2.86
N GLY A 143 -11.93 17.53 -4.02
CA GLY A 143 -11.64 18.71 -4.83
C GLY A 143 -12.88 19.44 -5.31
N ALA A 144 -13.95 18.72 -5.66
CA ALA A 144 -15.25 19.31 -6.03
C ALA A 144 -15.91 20.05 -4.84
N GLU A 145 -15.54 19.73 -3.61
CA GLU A 145 -15.99 20.35 -2.36
C GLU A 145 -15.01 21.43 -1.85
N ASN A 146 -14.02 21.84 -2.63
CA ASN A 146 -12.96 22.77 -2.25
C ASN A 146 -12.07 22.27 -1.10
N ILE A 147 -11.87 20.95 -0.98
CA ILE A 147 -10.91 20.33 -0.09
C ILE A 147 -9.76 19.78 -0.96
N PRO A 148 -8.71 20.58 -1.23
CA PRO A 148 -7.64 20.17 -2.13
C PRO A 148 -6.76 19.09 -1.48
N CYS A 149 -6.59 17.97 -2.19
CA CYS A 149 -5.77 16.85 -1.75
C CYS A 149 -4.78 16.47 -2.83
N ASP A 150 -3.56 16.13 -2.42
CA ASP A 150 -2.58 15.49 -3.30
C ASP A 150 -2.70 13.96 -3.20
N VAL A 151 -2.20 13.24 -4.21
CA VAL A 151 -2.19 11.77 -4.21
C VAL A 151 -0.79 11.25 -4.52
N TYR A 152 -0.28 10.43 -3.63
CA TYR A 152 0.93 9.65 -3.82
C TYR A 152 0.62 8.17 -4.01
N LYS A 153 1.24 7.59 -5.02
CA LYS A 153 1.22 6.16 -5.31
C LYS A 153 2.58 5.56 -4.96
N LEU A 154 2.58 4.51 -4.16
CA LEU A 154 3.78 3.73 -3.86
C LEU A 154 3.90 2.56 -4.82
N VAL A 155 5.09 2.33 -5.37
CA VAL A 155 5.45 1.12 -6.13
C VAL A 155 6.29 0.20 -5.26
N LYS A 156 7.34 0.72 -4.62
CA LYS A 156 7.99 0.05 -3.50
C LYS A 156 7.29 0.46 -2.22
N ILE A 157 6.55 -0.48 -1.66
CA ILE A 157 5.72 -0.21 -0.48
C ILE A 157 6.47 -0.41 0.83
N PHE A 158 7.62 -1.08 0.81
CA PHE A 158 8.49 -1.27 1.98
C PHE A 158 9.93 -1.64 1.54
N PRO A 159 10.98 -1.16 2.26
CA PRO A 159 10.96 -0.03 3.18
C PRO A 159 10.78 1.31 2.44
N PHE A 160 10.33 2.32 3.15
CA PHE A 160 10.21 3.68 2.61
C PHE A 160 11.56 4.35 2.44
N THR A 161 11.68 5.23 1.45
CA THR A 161 12.84 6.12 1.31
C THR A 161 12.69 7.33 2.23
N GLU A 162 13.81 7.87 2.69
CA GLU A 162 13.80 9.13 3.45
C GLU A 162 13.22 10.30 2.64
N GLU A 163 13.36 10.26 1.33
CA GLU A 163 12.81 11.29 0.44
C GLU A 163 11.28 11.26 0.47
N LEU A 164 10.65 10.09 0.35
CA LEU A 164 9.21 9.93 0.47
C LEU A 164 8.71 10.48 1.81
N ILE A 165 9.35 10.09 2.91
CA ILE A 165 8.94 10.55 4.24
C ILE A 165 9.02 12.08 4.33
N ARG A 166 10.12 12.71 3.84
CA ARG A 166 10.24 14.18 3.82
C ARG A 166 9.18 14.86 2.96
N GLU A 167 8.76 14.25 1.86
CA GLU A 167 7.69 14.80 1.03
C GLU A 167 6.33 14.71 1.72
N ILE A 168 6.01 13.55 2.30
CA ILE A 168 4.74 13.35 3.01
C ILE A 168 4.63 14.24 4.26
N MET A 169 5.71 14.50 4.96
CA MET A 169 5.72 15.40 6.14
C MET A 169 5.30 16.85 5.85
N ARG A 170 5.21 17.28 4.59
CA ARG A 170 4.76 18.64 4.21
C ARG A 170 3.25 18.84 4.38
N TYR A 171 2.51 17.76 4.58
CA TYR A 171 1.06 17.78 4.71
C TYR A 171 0.63 17.75 6.17
N ASP A 172 -0.48 18.42 6.46
CA ASP A 172 -1.05 18.51 7.79
C ASP A 172 -1.91 17.26 8.11
N VAL A 173 -2.48 16.63 7.04
CA VAL A 173 -3.27 15.42 7.13
C VAL A 173 -2.75 14.40 6.12
N VAL A 174 -2.54 13.16 6.57
CA VAL A 174 -2.16 12.02 5.75
C VAL A 174 -3.22 10.94 5.88
N LEU A 175 -3.80 10.51 4.75
CA LEU A 175 -4.62 9.31 4.69
C LEU A 175 -3.84 8.24 3.94
N MET A 176 -3.65 7.07 4.57
CA MET A 176 -3.14 5.87 3.93
C MET A 176 -4.26 4.84 3.78
N ALA A 177 -4.51 4.42 2.54
CA ALA A 177 -5.50 3.39 2.22
C ALA A 177 -4.82 2.16 1.64
N GLU A 178 -5.16 0.96 2.13
CA GLU A 178 -4.54 -0.28 1.68
C GLU A 178 -5.43 -1.51 1.80
N GLU A 179 -5.38 -2.37 0.78
CA GLU A 179 -6.00 -3.70 0.82
C GLU A 179 -5.10 -4.69 1.62
N CYS A 180 -4.87 -4.36 2.89
CA CYS A 180 -4.07 -5.13 3.83
C CYS A 180 -4.73 -5.10 5.21
N VAL A 181 -4.42 -6.07 6.06
CA VAL A 181 -4.81 -6.01 7.47
C VAL A 181 -4.22 -4.76 8.13
N ALA A 182 -5.00 -4.08 8.98
CA ALA A 182 -4.56 -2.86 9.64
C ALA A 182 -3.31 -3.11 10.51
N CYS A 183 -3.39 -4.15 11.35
CA CYS A 183 -2.30 -4.48 12.27
C CYS A 183 -1.06 -5.03 11.54
N GLY A 184 0.05 -4.34 11.66
CA GLY A 184 1.31 -4.65 10.98
C GLY A 184 1.33 -4.28 9.50
N GLY A 185 0.30 -3.63 8.98
CA GLY A 185 0.20 -3.18 7.59
C GLY A 185 1.19 -2.08 7.25
N ILE A 186 1.27 -1.76 5.96
CA ILE A 186 2.18 -0.72 5.45
C ILE A 186 1.80 0.66 6.01
N GLY A 187 0.51 0.89 6.27
CA GLY A 187 0.02 2.13 6.87
C GLY A 187 0.54 2.35 8.28
N GLU A 188 0.58 1.33 9.15
CA GLU A 188 1.19 1.45 10.48
C GLU A 188 2.69 1.75 10.38
N HIS A 189 3.40 1.13 9.43
CA HIS A 189 4.81 1.42 9.20
C HIS A 189 5.03 2.86 8.73
N LEU A 190 4.15 3.38 7.88
CA LEU A 190 4.23 4.76 7.39
C LEU A 190 3.98 5.76 8.53
N GLU A 191 2.95 5.53 9.35
CA GLU A 191 2.67 6.35 10.54
C GLU A 191 3.87 6.41 11.48
N MET A 192 4.43 5.24 11.82
CA MET A 192 5.59 5.15 12.68
C MET A 192 6.81 5.86 12.09
N ALA A 193 7.05 5.74 10.78
CA ALA A 193 8.15 6.41 10.10
C ALA A 193 8.00 7.94 10.13
N LEU A 194 6.78 8.45 9.92
CA LEU A 194 6.46 9.88 10.01
C LEU A 194 6.65 10.41 11.44
N GLN A 195 6.16 9.69 12.45
CA GLN A 195 6.34 10.07 13.85
C GLN A 195 7.82 10.08 14.27
N HIS A 196 8.60 9.06 13.88
CA HIS A 196 10.05 9.02 14.13
C HIS A 196 10.80 10.17 13.44
N ALA A 197 10.31 10.63 12.30
CA ALA A 197 10.85 11.80 11.62
C ALA A 197 10.42 13.15 12.24
N GLY A 198 9.56 13.12 13.26
CA GLY A 198 9.08 14.31 13.97
C GLY A 198 7.80 14.94 13.39
N TRP A 199 7.11 14.25 12.49
CA TRP A 199 5.81 14.69 12.01
C TRP A 199 4.74 14.54 13.09
N ASN A 200 3.86 15.52 13.23
CA ASN A 200 2.82 15.58 14.25
C ASN A 200 1.43 15.95 13.68
N GLY A 201 1.26 15.80 12.38
CA GLY A 201 -0.04 16.01 11.73
C GLY A 201 -1.05 14.91 12.07
N ARG A 202 -2.19 14.94 11.41
CA ARG A 202 -3.25 13.96 11.59
C ARG A 202 -3.07 12.79 10.62
N TYR A 203 -2.97 11.58 11.16
CA TYR A 203 -2.88 10.35 10.37
C TYR A 203 -4.22 9.62 10.35
N ILE A 204 -4.61 9.14 9.18
CA ILE A 204 -5.80 8.32 8.96
C ILE A 204 -5.33 7.04 8.26
N HIS A 205 -5.53 5.91 8.88
CA HIS A 205 -5.22 4.61 8.30
C HIS A 205 -6.53 3.89 7.97
N THR A 206 -6.82 3.71 6.69
CA THR A 206 -7.96 2.91 6.22
C THR A 206 -7.44 1.61 5.66
N ALA A 207 -7.76 0.51 6.32
CA ALA A 207 -7.27 -0.82 6.03
C ALA A 207 -8.28 -1.88 6.50
N VAL A 208 -7.98 -3.15 6.32
CA VAL A 208 -8.88 -4.24 6.68
C VAL A 208 -8.80 -4.51 8.18
N GLU A 209 -9.83 -4.16 8.91
CA GLU A 209 -9.98 -4.47 10.34
C GLU A 209 -10.71 -5.80 10.57
N GLN A 210 -11.67 -6.12 9.70
CA GLN A 210 -12.46 -7.34 9.77
C GLN A 210 -11.77 -8.48 9.02
N LEU A 211 -11.34 -9.51 9.74
CA LEU A 211 -10.55 -10.62 9.16
C LEU A 211 -11.38 -11.61 8.32
N CYS A 212 -12.70 -11.72 8.56
CA CYS A 212 -13.60 -12.60 7.82
C CYS A 212 -14.39 -11.78 6.79
N LEU A 213 -13.89 -11.68 5.58
CA LEU A 213 -14.56 -10.97 4.49
C LEU A 213 -15.52 -11.91 3.75
N PRO A 214 -16.77 -11.50 3.51
CA PRO A 214 -17.76 -12.35 2.87
C PRO A 214 -17.45 -12.62 1.40
N HIS A 215 -18.10 -13.64 0.82
CA HIS A 215 -18.14 -13.85 -0.62
C HIS A 215 -18.88 -12.66 -1.27
N ALA A 216 -18.22 -11.93 -2.13
CA ALA A 216 -18.76 -10.72 -2.75
C ALA A 216 -17.98 -10.36 -4.04
N THR A 217 -18.22 -9.20 -4.60
CA THR A 217 -17.37 -8.55 -5.60
C THR A 217 -16.36 -7.63 -4.92
N VAL A 218 -15.26 -7.29 -5.61
CA VAL A 218 -14.27 -6.33 -5.07
C VAL A 218 -14.90 -5.01 -4.66
N PRO A 219 -15.79 -4.35 -5.46
CA PRO A 219 -16.44 -3.12 -5.03
C PRO A 219 -17.30 -3.27 -3.77
N GLN A 220 -17.97 -4.42 -3.59
CA GLN A 220 -18.75 -4.66 -2.37
C GLN A 220 -17.86 -4.84 -1.14
N ILE A 221 -16.71 -5.52 -1.29
CA ILE A 221 -15.75 -5.62 -0.18
C ILE A 221 -15.18 -4.25 0.17
N LYS A 222 -14.82 -3.43 -0.81
CA LYS A 222 -14.35 -2.06 -0.56
C LYS A 222 -15.37 -1.21 0.20
N GLN A 223 -16.66 -1.35 -0.12
CA GLN A 223 -17.72 -0.69 0.65
C GLN A 223 -17.80 -1.16 2.11
N VAL A 224 -17.69 -2.47 2.33
CA VAL A 224 -17.75 -3.03 3.69
C VAL A 224 -16.52 -2.68 4.52
N THR A 225 -15.36 -2.55 3.87
CA THR A 225 -14.09 -2.21 4.55
C THR A 225 -13.78 -0.72 4.59
N GLY A 226 -14.63 0.12 3.97
CA GLY A 226 -14.42 1.56 3.90
C GLY A 226 -13.30 2.00 2.93
N LEU A 227 -12.91 1.12 2.01
CA LEU A 227 -11.84 1.36 1.03
C LEU A 227 -12.36 1.85 -0.33
N ASP A 228 -13.66 2.12 -0.48
CA ASP A 228 -14.16 2.81 -1.67
C ASP A 228 -14.00 4.33 -1.57
N ALA A 229 -14.02 5.00 -2.72
CA ALA A 229 -13.74 6.42 -2.82
C ALA A 229 -14.61 7.32 -1.92
N GLU A 230 -15.89 6.98 -1.73
CA GLU A 230 -16.80 7.78 -0.89
C GLU A 230 -16.45 7.68 0.59
N HIS A 231 -16.15 6.48 1.10
CA HIS A 231 -15.73 6.30 2.49
C HIS A 231 -14.38 6.94 2.76
N LEU A 232 -13.42 6.83 1.83
CA LEU A 232 -12.13 7.52 1.94
C LEU A 232 -12.31 9.04 1.97
N ALA A 233 -13.14 9.59 1.09
CA ALA A 233 -13.46 11.02 1.12
C ALA A 233 -14.14 11.42 2.43
N GLN A 234 -15.06 10.58 2.95
CA GLN A 234 -15.73 10.83 4.22
C GLN A 234 -14.74 10.86 5.40
N ALA A 235 -13.80 9.92 5.45
CA ALA A 235 -12.76 9.90 6.49
C ALA A 235 -11.93 11.19 6.50
N VAL A 236 -11.60 11.73 5.31
CA VAL A 236 -10.93 13.04 5.21
C VAL A 236 -11.82 14.18 5.70
N ARG A 237 -13.12 14.23 5.30
CA ARG A 237 -14.05 15.27 5.77
C ARG A 237 -14.14 15.32 7.29
N GLU A 238 -14.26 14.16 7.91
CA GLU A 238 -14.32 14.03 9.38
C GLU A 238 -13.02 14.49 10.03
N ALA A 239 -11.88 14.15 9.45
CA ALA A 239 -10.59 14.57 9.95
C ALA A 239 -10.40 16.09 9.87
N VAL A 240 -10.86 16.73 8.79
CA VAL A 240 -10.76 18.19 8.63
C VAL A 240 -11.70 18.94 9.59
N GLN A 241 -12.87 18.38 9.88
CA GLN A 241 -13.87 18.99 10.75
C GLN A 241 -13.59 18.78 12.25
N ALA A 242 -12.87 17.71 12.60
CA ALA A 242 -12.55 17.41 13.99
C ALA A 242 -11.58 18.47 14.55
N PRO A 243 -11.84 19.02 15.76
CA PRO A 243 -10.93 19.97 16.38
C PRO A 243 -9.53 19.36 16.53
N GLU A 244 -8.49 20.18 16.36
CA GLU A 244 -7.11 19.77 16.66
C GLU A 244 -7.07 19.11 18.04
N ALA A 245 -6.62 17.87 18.12
CA ALA A 245 -6.35 17.24 19.40
C ALA A 245 -5.24 18.06 20.08
N LYS A 246 -5.62 18.96 21.00
CA LYS A 246 -4.65 19.64 21.84
C LYS A 246 -3.90 18.55 22.59
N GLY A 247 -2.60 18.43 22.29
CA GLY A 247 -1.74 17.46 22.92
C GLY A 247 -1.87 17.53 24.44
N GLU A 248 -2.58 16.60 25.04
CA GLU A 248 -2.40 16.30 26.44
C GLU A 248 -1.03 15.63 26.57
N ALA A 249 -0.04 16.42 26.96
CA ALA A 249 1.24 15.91 27.43
C ALA A 249 0.92 14.94 28.59
N LYS A 250 0.95 13.65 28.30
CA LYS A 250 0.99 12.64 29.38
C LYS A 250 2.36 12.75 30.03
N VAL A 251 2.34 13.29 31.26
CA VAL A 251 3.45 13.28 32.23
C VAL A 251 3.80 11.84 32.60
#